data_55faac66afb43f19e46eb439417262e4
#
_entry.id   55faac66afb43f19e46eb439417262e4
#
_cell.length_a   1.000
_cell.length_b   1.000
_cell.length_c   1.000
_cell.angle_alpha   90.00
_cell.angle_beta   90.00
_cell.angle_gamma   90.00
#
_symmetry.space_group_name_H-M   'P 1'
#
loop_
_entity.id
_entity.type
_entity.pdbx_description
1 polymer ?
#
loop_
_entity_poly.entity_id
_entity_poly.type
_entity_poly.pdbx_seq_one_letter_code
_entity_poly.pdbx_strand_id
1 'polypeptide(L)'
;SGIKSVEGGFNRTGSRSPMQWDHSANAGFSSCKPEELYIQIDPDEDRPTAEDALAGKNSLYDEVKKLIAVRKEHQALQNTAPMEFVYVKESAYPLVYKRTGKDETIYIVLNPSGQDVECDAQIPQHAQSVYSNNGEAAYADGKWKVPAASATFLKVEN
;
A
#
# COMPACT_ATOMS: atom_id res chain seq x y z
N SER A 1 1.71 0.75 -30.40
CA SER A 1 2.52 1.99 -30.60
C SER A 1 1.77 3.15 -29.97
N GLY A 2 2.00 3.41 -28.68
CA GLY A 2 1.33 4.49 -27.98
C GLY A 2 1.68 5.86 -28.56
N ILE A 3 0.72 6.78 -28.56
CA ILE A 3 0.93 8.19 -28.87
C ILE A 3 1.98 8.73 -27.88
N LYS A 4 3.13 9.12 -28.39
CA LYS A 4 4.17 9.76 -27.57
C LYS A 4 3.79 11.21 -27.32
N SER A 5 3.17 11.47 -26.18
CA SER A 5 3.03 12.84 -25.68
C SER A 5 4.33 13.24 -24.99
N VAL A 6 5.07 14.17 -25.58
CA VAL A 6 6.30 14.71 -24.99
C VAL A 6 6.01 16.12 -24.48
N GLU A 7 5.81 16.27 -23.18
CA GLU A 7 5.79 17.57 -22.52
C GLU A 7 7.00 17.67 -21.57
N GLY A 8 7.82 18.69 -21.75
CA GLY A 8 9.02 18.90 -20.93
C GLY A 8 10.04 17.75 -20.98
N GLY A 9 10.10 17.02 -22.08
CA GLY A 9 11.04 15.90 -22.28
C GLY A 9 10.61 14.56 -21.67
N PHE A 10 9.45 14.49 -21.00
CA PHE A 10 8.96 13.27 -20.36
C PHE A 10 7.77 12.67 -21.11
N ASN A 11 7.76 11.35 -21.24
CA ASN A 11 6.60 10.63 -21.77
C ASN A 11 5.53 10.49 -20.69
N ARG A 12 4.39 11.17 -20.84
CA ARG A 12 3.27 11.15 -19.90
C ARG A 12 2.15 10.16 -20.25
N THR A 13 2.29 9.41 -21.31
CA THR A 13 1.23 8.51 -21.80
C THR A 13 0.79 7.51 -20.73
N GLY A 14 1.75 6.92 -20.01
CA GLY A 14 1.46 5.94 -18.95
C GLY A 14 0.70 6.49 -17.74
N SER A 15 0.74 7.82 -17.51
CA SER A 15 0.00 8.47 -16.41
C SER A 15 -1.34 9.07 -16.83
N ARG A 16 -1.69 8.99 -18.10
CA ARG A 16 -2.92 9.58 -18.68
C ARG A 16 -3.76 8.55 -19.43
N SER A 17 -3.54 7.25 -19.18
CA SER A 17 -4.37 6.21 -19.74
C SER A 17 -5.82 6.35 -19.26
N PRO A 18 -6.81 6.03 -20.11
CA PRO A 18 -8.21 6.02 -19.70
C PRO A 18 -8.43 5.09 -18.51
N MET A 19 -9.31 5.48 -17.59
CA MET A 19 -9.73 4.59 -16.50
C MET A 19 -10.48 3.40 -17.05
N GLN A 20 -10.09 2.20 -16.65
CA GLN A 20 -10.72 0.94 -17.04
C GLN A 20 -11.79 0.58 -16.01
N TRP A 21 -13.05 0.95 -16.30
CA TRP A 21 -14.17 0.74 -15.39
C TRP A 21 -14.67 -0.70 -15.42
N ASP A 22 -14.83 -1.25 -16.64
CA ASP A 22 -15.41 -2.56 -16.87
C ASP A 22 -14.89 -3.20 -18.17
N HIS A 23 -15.45 -4.33 -18.58
CA HIS A 23 -15.07 -5.03 -19.80
C HIS A 23 -15.87 -4.62 -21.05
N SER A 24 -16.66 -3.56 -20.97
CA SER A 24 -17.42 -3.05 -22.13
C SER A 24 -16.52 -2.28 -23.11
N ALA A 25 -17.13 -1.78 -24.20
CA ALA A 25 -16.42 -0.98 -25.20
C ALA A 25 -15.69 0.21 -24.55
N ASN A 26 -14.44 0.46 -24.96
CA ASN A 26 -13.54 1.45 -24.37
C ASN A 26 -13.40 1.31 -22.85
N ALA A 27 -13.55 0.11 -22.31
CA ALA A 27 -13.51 -0.18 -20.87
C ALA A 27 -14.46 0.69 -20.04
N GLY A 28 -15.65 1.00 -20.56
CA GLY A 28 -16.62 1.88 -19.90
C GLY A 28 -16.21 3.36 -19.78
N PHE A 29 -15.04 3.74 -20.34
CA PHE A 29 -14.50 5.11 -20.19
C PHE A 29 -15.23 6.11 -21.08
N SER A 30 -15.57 5.75 -22.32
CA SER A 30 -16.17 6.65 -23.30
C SER A 30 -17.03 5.91 -24.31
N SER A 31 -18.07 6.58 -24.82
CA SER A 31 -18.93 6.08 -25.89
C SER A 31 -18.43 6.46 -27.29
N CYS A 32 -17.30 7.11 -27.45
CA CYS A 32 -16.70 7.44 -28.74
C CYS A 32 -16.18 6.15 -29.43
N LYS A 33 -15.80 6.27 -30.70
CA LYS A 33 -15.13 5.16 -31.38
C LYS A 33 -13.73 4.95 -30.77
N PRO A 34 -13.24 3.69 -30.70
CA PRO A 34 -11.94 3.39 -30.11
C PRO A 34 -10.79 4.23 -30.69
N GLU A 35 -10.79 4.48 -32.00
CA GLU A 35 -9.77 5.26 -32.71
C GLU A 35 -9.78 6.77 -32.37
N GLU A 36 -10.87 7.26 -31.76
CA GLU A 36 -11.02 8.65 -31.31
C GLU A 36 -10.47 8.88 -29.90
N LEU A 37 -10.12 7.82 -29.16
CA LEU A 37 -9.50 7.96 -27.84
C LEU A 37 -8.12 8.59 -27.97
N TYR A 38 -7.83 9.60 -27.14
CA TYR A 38 -6.53 10.26 -27.09
C TYR A 38 -5.39 9.28 -26.76
N ILE A 39 -5.64 8.35 -25.83
CA ILE A 39 -4.77 7.23 -25.53
C ILE A 39 -5.63 5.96 -25.59
N GLN A 40 -5.12 4.94 -26.26
CA GLN A 40 -5.81 3.68 -26.39
C GLN A 40 -5.96 2.95 -25.04
N ILE A 41 -7.02 2.19 -24.89
CA ILE A 41 -7.18 1.25 -23.79
C ILE A 41 -6.13 0.15 -23.92
N ASP A 42 -5.71 -0.40 -22.77
CA ASP A 42 -4.86 -1.59 -22.73
C ASP A 42 -5.56 -2.73 -23.51
N PRO A 43 -4.91 -3.27 -24.55
CA PRO A 43 -5.52 -4.32 -25.37
C PRO A 43 -5.56 -5.70 -24.68
N ASP A 44 -4.93 -5.86 -23.51
CA ASP A 44 -4.92 -7.12 -22.78
C ASP A 44 -6.34 -7.46 -22.31
N GLU A 45 -6.80 -8.69 -22.59
CA GLU A 45 -8.12 -9.17 -22.16
C GLU A 45 -8.19 -9.33 -20.64
N ASP A 46 -7.04 -9.64 -20.01
CA ASP A 46 -6.90 -9.77 -18.54
C ASP A 46 -6.54 -8.43 -17.86
N ARG A 47 -6.68 -7.31 -18.55
CA ARG A 47 -6.42 -5.98 -17.98
C ARG A 47 -7.26 -5.74 -16.73
N PRO A 48 -6.69 -5.14 -15.67
CA PRO A 48 -7.43 -4.86 -14.45
C PRO A 48 -8.54 -3.83 -14.69
N THR A 49 -9.72 -4.06 -14.13
CA THR A 49 -10.85 -3.12 -14.16
C THR A 49 -11.32 -2.76 -12.76
N ALA A 50 -12.02 -1.64 -12.63
CA ALA A 50 -12.66 -1.27 -11.38
C ALA A 50 -13.74 -2.28 -10.97
N GLU A 51 -14.48 -2.85 -11.95
CA GLU A 51 -15.48 -3.89 -11.73
C GLU A 51 -14.86 -5.13 -11.08
N ASP A 52 -13.76 -5.63 -11.62
CA ASP A 52 -13.03 -6.79 -11.07
C ASP A 52 -12.47 -6.51 -9.68
N ALA A 53 -11.93 -5.31 -9.47
CA ALA A 53 -11.42 -4.90 -8.16
C ALA A 53 -12.51 -4.86 -7.09
N LEU A 54 -13.74 -4.46 -7.46
CA LEU A 54 -14.90 -4.43 -6.56
C LEU A 54 -15.49 -5.83 -6.33
N ALA A 55 -15.44 -6.71 -7.32
CA ALA A 55 -15.91 -8.08 -7.24
C ALA A 55 -14.90 -9.04 -6.59
N GLY A 56 -13.60 -8.70 -6.66
CA GLY A 56 -12.51 -9.51 -6.14
C GLY A 56 -12.45 -9.49 -4.61
N LYS A 57 -12.15 -10.67 -4.02
CA LYS A 57 -11.79 -10.76 -2.61
C LYS A 57 -10.28 -10.53 -2.47
N ASN A 58 -9.87 -9.75 -1.45
CA ASN A 58 -8.47 -9.41 -1.17
C ASN A 58 -7.78 -8.62 -2.30
N SER A 59 -8.54 -7.78 -3.00
CA SER A 59 -8.01 -6.87 -4.02
C SER A 59 -7.20 -5.73 -3.40
N LEU A 60 -6.36 -5.08 -4.19
CA LEU A 60 -5.68 -3.84 -3.77
C LEU A 60 -6.68 -2.77 -3.30
N TYR A 61 -7.86 -2.72 -3.91
CA TYR A 61 -8.96 -1.85 -3.48
C TYR A 61 -9.37 -2.14 -2.03
N ASP A 62 -9.56 -3.41 -1.67
CA ASP A 62 -9.95 -3.81 -0.31
C ASP A 62 -8.85 -3.49 0.69
N GLU A 63 -7.57 -3.70 0.35
CA GLU A 63 -6.45 -3.36 1.23
C GLU A 63 -6.33 -1.85 1.47
N VAL A 64 -6.47 -1.04 0.44
CA VAL A 64 -6.48 0.43 0.59
C VAL A 64 -7.68 0.89 1.42
N LYS A 65 -8.84 0.27 1.24
CA LYS A 65 -10.04 0.54 2.06
C LYS A 65 -9.83 0.22 3.54
N LYS A 66 -9.19 -0.92 3.85
CA LYS A 66 -8.80 -1.30 5.22
C LYS A 66 -7.83 -0.27 5.82
N LEU A 67 -6.77 0.09 5.09
CA LEU A 67 -5.81 1.10 5.55
C LEU A 67 -6.45 2.46 5.82
N ILE A 68 -7.39 2.89 4.98
CA ILE A 68 -8.15 4.12 5.22
C ILE A 68 -8.98 4.03 6.50
N ALA A 69 -9.61 2.89 6.76
CA ALA A 69 -10.38 2.66 7.99
C ALA A 69 -9.48 2.73 9.22
N VAL A 70 -8.38 1.98 9.24
CA VAL A 70 -7.38 1.99 10.32
C VAL A 70 -6.85 3.41 10.55
N ARG A 71 -6.50 4.14 9.49
CA ARG A 71 -6.04 5.51 9.62
C ARG A 71 -7.08 6.45 10.24
N LYS A 72 -8.37 6.26 9.94
CA LYS A 72 -9.44 7.09 10.51
C LYS A 72 -9.70 6.80 11.98
N GLU A 73 -9.50 5.55 12.40
CA GLU A 73 -9.71 5.09 13.76
C GLU A 73 -8.61 5.56 14.72
N HIS A 74 -7.37 5.68 14.23
CA HIS A 74 -6.20 5.93 15.06
C HIS A 74 -5.66 7.36 14.95
N GLN A 75 -5.59 8.08 16.08
CA GLN A 75 -5.05 9.45 16.13
C GLN A 75 -3.56 9.48 15.77
N ALA A 76 -2.80 8.46 16.17
CA ALA A 76 -1.38 8.34 15.83
C ALA A 76 -1.12 8.28 14.32
N LEU A 77 -2.10 7.89 13.51
CA LEU A 77 -1.96 7.81 12.04
C LEU A 77 -2.43 9.09 11.32
N GLN A 78 -2.85 10.13 12.03
CA GLN A 78 -3.23 11.40 11.43
C GLN A 78 -2.00 12.20 10.98
N ASN A 79 -2.17 13.09 10.00
CA ASN A 79 -1.07 13.86 9.41
C ASN A 79 -0.30 14.75 10.40
N THR A 80 -0.93 15.16 11.49
CA THR A 80 -0.34 16.00 12.54
C THR A 80 0.47 15.22 13.58
N ALA A 81 0.34 13.89 13.64
CA ALA A 81 1.06 13.07 14.60
C ALA A 81 2.56 13.02 14.25
N PRO A 82 3.48 13.22 15.23
CA PRO A 82 4.91 13.11 15.00
C PRO A 82 5.32 11.71 14.57
N MET A 83 6.41 11.61 13.81
CA MET A 83 7.01 10.37 13.33
C MET A 83 8.46 10.28 13.77
N GLU A 84 8.85 9.12 14.28
CA GLU A 84 10.23 8.83 14.67
C GLU A 84 10.67 7.46 14.13
N PHE A 85 11.88 7.37 13.59
CA PHE A 85 12.46 6.08 13.22
C PHE A 85 12.87 5.29 14.46
N VAL A 86 12.52 4.01 14.49
CA VAL A 86 12.83 3.07 15.58
C VAL A 86 13.92 2.08 15.17
N TYR A 87 13.86 1.61 13.93
CA TYR A 87 14.85 0.70 13.39
C TYR A 87 15.04 0.95 11.89
N VAL A 88 16.26 1.35 11.54
CA VAL A 88 16.68 1.60 10.16
C VAL A 88 18.10 1.08 10.01
N LYS A 89 18.32 0.23 9.02
CA LYS A 89 19.67 -0.19 8.62
C LYS A 89 19.87 0.08 7.14
N GLU A 90 21.06 0.51 6.76
CA GLU A 90 21.41 0.74 5.37
C GLU A 90 21.28 -0.55 4.56
N SER A 91 20.58 -0.47 3.43
CA SER A 91 20.38 -1.61 2.49
C SER A 91 19.78 -2.87 3.11
N ALA A 92 19.04 -2.76 4.22
CA ALA A 92 18.43 -3.89 4.92
C ALA A 92 17.00 -3.59 5.40
N TYR A 93 16.22 -4.63 5.64
CA TYR A 93 14.87 -4.57 6.18
C TYR A 93 14.80 -5.31 7.54
N PRO A 94 13.76 -5.09 8.33
CA PRO A 94 12.61 -4.21 8.09
C PRO A 94 12.95 -2.73 8.31
N LEU A 95 12.10 -1.84 7.81
CA LEU A 95 12.00 -0.47 8.27
C LEU A 95 10.97 -0.43 9.40
N VAL A 96 11.35 0.15 10.54
CA VAL A 96 10.41 0.38 11.64
C VAL A 96 10.43 1.85 12.03
N TYR A 97 9.25 2.45 12.08
CA TYR A 97 9.03 3.78 12.63
C TYR A 97 7.79 3.79 13.50
N LYS A 98 7.70 4.74 14.41
CA LYS A 98 6.51 4.95 15.25
C LYS A 98 5.86 6.28 14.94
N ARG A 99 4.56 6.33 15.20
CA ARG A 99 3.77 7.55 15.20
C ARG A 99 3.07 7.66 16.56
N THR A 100 3.11 8.84 17.15
CA THR A 100 2.60 9.08 18.49
C THR A 100 1.39 10.00 18.44
N GLY A 101 0.25 9.48 18.88
CA GLY A 101 -0.96 10.24 19.15
C GLY A 101 -1.02 10.67 20.62
N LYS A 102 -2.16 11.22 21.03
CA LYS A 102 -2.37 11.66 22.41
C LYS A 102 -2.40 10.48 23.39
N ASP A 103 -3.15 9.45 23.03
CA ASP A 103 -3.48 8.33 23.94
C ASP A 103 -2.88 7.00 23.45
N GLU A 104 -2.19 7.00 22.30
CA GLU A 104 -1.64 5.80 21.68
C GLU A 104 -0.35 6.08 20.91
N THR A 105 0.49 5.07 20.81
CA THR A 105 1.64 5.03 19.89
C THR A 105 1.49 3.82 18.96
N ILE A 106 1.67 4.02 17.66
CA ILE A 106 1.64 2.94 16.67
C ILE A 106 3.03 2.79 16.06
N TYR A 107 3.54 1.57 16.14
CA TYR A 107 4.77 1.14 15.47
C TYR A 107 4.40 0.52 14.13
N ILE A 108 4.97 1.05 13.07
CA ILE A 108 4.77 0.57 11.70
C ILE A 108 6.01 -0.23 11.30
N VAL A 109 5.83 -1.52 11.05
CA VAL A 109 6.87 -2.48 10.66
C VAL A 109 6.66 -2.85 9.21
N LEU A 110 7.65 -2.56 8.36
CA LEU A 110 7.56 -2.76 6.90
C LEU A 110 8.69 -3.63 6.40
N ASN A 111 8.35 -4.74 5.78
CA ASN A 111 9.29 -5.58 5.06
C ASN A 111 8.86 -5.75 3.59
N PRO A 112 9.27 -4.87 2.66
CA PRO A 112 8.94 -5.02 1.25
C PRO A 112 9.80 -6.06 0.52
N SER A 113 10.75 -6.71 1.20
CA SER A 113 11.58 -7.74 0.56
C SER A 113 10.82 -9.06 0.37
N GLY A 114 11.26 -9.88 -0.57
CA GLY A 114 10.69 -11.21 -0.80
C GLY A 114 11.17 -12.28 0.17
N GLN A 115 11.74 -11.93 1.34
CA GLN A 115 12.27 -12.85 2.34
C GLN A 115 11.81 -12.46 3.74
N ASP A 116 11.61 -13.46 4.60
CA ASP A 116 11.41 -13.23 6.02
C ASP A 116 12.69 -12.64 6.62
N VAL A 117 12.52 -11.65 7.51
CA VAL A 117 13.65 -10.98 8.18
C VAL A 117 13.44 -10.92 9.69
N GLU A 118 14.54 -10.72 10.42
CA GLU A 118 14.50 -10.52 11.87
C GLU A 118 15.15 -9.19 12.23
N CYS A 119 14.65 -8.57 13.31
CA CYS A 119 15.24 -7.37 13.86
C CYS A 119 15.13 -7.30 15.39
N ASP A 120 16.00 -6.49 15.97
CA ASP A 120 16.04 -6.15 17.40
C ASP A 120 15.41 -4.77 17.69
N ALA A 121 14.37 -4.41 16.90
CA ALA A 121 13.66 -3.14 17.05
C ALA A 121 13.05 -3.01 18.45
N GLN A 122 13.18 -1.83 19.04
CA GLN A 122 12.65 -1.52 20.37
C GLN A 122 11.15 -1.23 20.30
N ILE A 123 10.36 -2.30 20.09
CA ILE A 123 8.89 -2.28 20.13
C ILE A 123 8.46 -3.00 21.40
N PRO A 124 7.55 -2.43 22.23
CA PRO A 124 7.02 -3.10 23.40
C PRO A 124 6.37 -4.46 23.04
N GLN A 125 6.73 -5.52 23.77
CA GLN A 125 6.26 -6.89 23.46
C GLN A 125 4.75 -7.06 23.65
N HIS A 126 4.10 -6.19 24.43
CA HIS A 126 2.65 -6.18 24.65
C HIS A 126 1.89 -5.38 23.60
N ALA A 127 2.57 -4.82 22.59
CA ALA A 127 1.93 -4.11 21.49
C ALA A 127 0.95 -5.02 20.73
N GLN A 128 -0.24 -4.48 20.45
CA GLN A 128 -1.32 -5.21 19.80
C GLN A 128 -1.37 -4.86 18.30
N SER A 129 -1.53 -5.85 17.47
CA SER A 129 -1.72 -5.64 16.03
C SER A 129 -3.08 -5.00 15.75
N VAL A 130 -3.08 -3.86 15.07
CA VAL A 130 -4.29 -3.17 14.60
C VAL A 130 -4.44 -3.26 13.09
N TYR A 131 -3.39 -3.68 12.40
CA TYR A 131 -3.40 -3.98 10.97
C TYR A 131 -2.24 -4.90 10.63
N SER A 132 -2.49 -5.85 9.76
CA SER A 132 -1.44 -6.62 9.09
C SER A 132 -1.84 -6.97 7.66
N ASN A 133 -0.83 -7.06 6.80
CA ASN A 133 -0.97 -7.50 5.42
C ASN A 133 0.13 -8.52 5.12
N ASN A 134 -0.24 -9.62 4.47
CA ASN A 134 0.67 -10.70 4.07
C ASN A 134 1.48 -11.30 5.23
N GLY A 135 0.84 -11.46 6.37
CA GLY A 135 1.44 -11.96 7.61
C GLY A 135 1.64 -10.85 8.66
N GLU A 136 1.89 -11.26 9.88
CA GLU A 136 2.03 -10.38 11.03
C GLU A 136 3.42 -10.49 11.65
N ALA A 137 4.04 -9.37 11.98
CA ALA A 137 5.28 -9.34 12.73
C ALA A 137 5.05 -9.86 14.15
N ALA A 138 5.88 -10.79 14.60
CA ALA A 138 5.76 -11.46 15.90
C ALA A 138 7.08 -11.42 16.67
N TYR A 139 7.01 -11.21 17.98
CA TYR A 139 8.19 -11.30 18.85
C TYR A 139 8.41 -12.73 19.31
N ALA A 140 9.58 -13.29 18.97
CA ALA A 140 9.99 -14.62 19.38
C ALA A 140 11.52 -14.71 19.48
N ASP A 141 12.01 -15.49 20.43
CA ASP A 141 13.45 -15.76 20.62
C ASP A 141 14.31 -14.48 20.77
N GLY A 142 13.75 -13.43 21.39
CA GLY A 142 14.45 -12.17 21.63
C GLY A 142 14.46 -11.20 20.44
N LYS A 143 13.74 -11.50 19.35
CA LYS A 143 13.68 -10.69 18.13
C LYS A 143 12.29 -10.58 17.57
N TRP A 144 12.06 -9.55 16.77
CA TRP A 144 10.87 -9.44 15.91
C TRP A 144 11.12 -10.21 14.61
N LYS A 145 10.28 -11.18 14.32
CA LYS A 145 10.22 -11.95 13.06
C LYS A 145 9.19 -11.27 12.15
N VAL A 146 9.63 -10.84 10.98
CA VAL A 146 8.81 -10.04 10.06
C VAL A 146 8.69 -10.76 8.72
N PRO A 147 7.49 -11.20 8.34
CA PRO A 147 7.28 -11.96 7.11
C PRO A 147 7.67 -11.18 5.85
N ALA A 148 7.94 -11.92 4.78
CA ALA A 148 8.23 -11.38 3.46
C ALA A 148 7.06 -10.54 2.92
N ALA A 149 7.38 -9.46 2.21
CA ALA A 149 6.42 -8.56 1.55
C ALA A 149 5.26 -8.12 2.47
N SER A 150 5.55 -7.88 3.76
CA SER A 150 4.52 -7.63 4.79
C SER A 150 4.57 -6.22 5.37
N ALA A 151 3.43 -5.84 5.95
CA ALA A 151 3.28 -4.66 6.78
C ALA A 151 2.50 -5.02 8.05
N THR A 152 2.96 -4.57 9.22
CA THR A 152 2.26 -4.74 10.50
C THR A 152 2.24 -3.42 11.27
N PHE A 153 1.07 -3.04 11.79
CA PHE A 153 0.90 -1.88 12.65
C PHE A 153 0.58 -2.36 14.06
N LEU A 154 1.47 -2.05 15.00
CA LEU A 154 1.43 -2.49 16.38
C LEU A 154 1.13 -1.30 17.29
N LYS A 155 0.01 -1.33 17.98
CA LYS A 155 -0.46 -0.27 18.89
C LYS A 155 -0.04 -0.53 20.32
N VAL A 156 0.33 0.53 21.03
CA VAL A 156 0.51 0.59 22.48
C VAL A 156 -0.28 1.79 23.00
N GLU A 157 -0.96 1.63 24.12
CA GLU A 157 -1.56 2.75 24.86
C GLU A 157 -0.46 3.55 25.57
N ASN A 158 -0.58 4.89 25.59
CA ASN A 158 0.40 5.80 26.23
C ASN A 158 0.19 5.91 27.74
#